data_344b0485df18d6beffb39ee1e2dd6846
#
_entry.id   344b0485df18d6beffb39ee1e2dd6846
#
_cell.length_a   1.000
_cell.length_b   1.000
_cell.length_c   1.000
_cell.angle_alpha   90.00
_cell.angle_beta   90.00
_cell.angle_gamma   90.00
#
_symmetry.space_group_name_H-M   'P 1'
#
loop_
_entity.id
_entity.type
_entity.pdbx_description
1 polymer ?
#
loop_
_entity_poly.entity_id
_entity_poly.type
_entity_poly.pdbx_seq_one_letter_code
_entity_poly.pdbx_strand_id
1 'polypeptide(L)'
;MEENFRRYPIGIQNFEDLRNNDCVYVDKTELIYRLTHTNKVYFLSRPRRFGKSLLVSTLEAYFLGKKELFQGLAMETLEKDWTVYPVLYFDFSVSKYITADMLSAVINRQLLLWEKIYQREEGETTFSLRFEGIIRRAYKQTGKQVVVLIDEYDSPMLDSNHNDEVQKEIRNIMRDFFSPLKAQGQYLRFLLLTGISKFSQMSIFSELNNLQNISMRDDYSAICGITEQELRTQLQIDIEQMAQANKETYEEACVHLKQQYDGYHFSENSEDIYNPFSLFNAFAQKKYANFWFSTGTPTFLIDILQESDFDIRELDNTTATAEQFDAPSNRITDPLPVLYQSGYLTIKGYDPDFQLYTLAYPNKEVRKGFIESLMPAYVHLPARENTFYVVSFIKDLRIGHLEECLERLKSFFVSIPNKLNNKEEKHYQTIFYLFFRLMGQYIDVEVDTAIGRADAVVKLQDTIYVFEFKVDGTPEEALTQINSKGYAIPYQADHRKIVKVGVNFDSATRTIGEWKIELGS
;
A
#
# COMPACT_ATOMS: atom_id res chain seq x y z
N MET A 1 -39.54 5.50 9.04
CA MET A 1 -38.29 6.23 8.79
C MET A 1 -37.74 5.66 7.49
N GLU A 2 -37.72 6.44 6.44
CA GLU A 2 -37.03 6.04 5.20
C GLU A 2 -35.58 5.79 5.57
N GLU A 3 -35.10 4.57 5.37
CA GLU A 3 -33.68 4.28 5.44
C GLU A 3 -32.99 5.16 4.39
N ASN A 4 -32.33 6.20 4.82
CA ASN A 4 -31.55 7.08 3.95
C ASN A 4 -30.37 6.26 3.43
N PHE A 5 -30.54 5.59 2.30
CA PHE A 5 -29.53 4.73 1.66
C PHE A 5 -28.37 5.61 1.18
N ARG A 6 -27.29 5.71 1.98
CA ARG A 6 -26.06 6.36 1.53
C ARG A 6 -25.37 5.48 0.49
N ARG A 7 -25.05 6.07 -0.65
CA ARG A 7 -24.33 5.39 -1.74
C ARG A 7 -22.85 5.65 -1.60
N TYR A 8 -22.06 4.60 -1.41
CA TYR A 8 -20.61 4.71 -1.34
C TYR A 8 -19.99 4.57 -2.73
N PRO A 9 -18.92 5.33 -3.05
CA PRO A 9 -18.28 5.34 -4.37
C PRO A 9 -17.37 4.13 -4.61
N ILE A 10 -17.81 2.92 -4.24
CA ILE A 10 -17.04 1.70 -4.39
C ILE A 10 -16.92 1.36 -5.88
N GLY A 11 -15.69 1.49 -6.44
CA GLY A 11 -15.44 1.27 -7.86
C GLY A 11 -15.74 2.45 -8.77
N ILE A 12 -16.24 3.58 -8.24
CA ILE A 12 -16.45 4.80 -9.01
C ILE A 12 -15.18 5.66 -8.94
N GLN A 13 -14.59 5.95 -10.10
CA GLN A 13 -13.38 6.75 -10.25
C GLN A 13 -13.63 8.10 -10.92
N ASN A 14 -14.81 8.28 -11.52
CA ASN A 14 -15.21 9.49 -12.23
C ASN A 14 -16.00 10.40 -11.30
N PHE A 15 -15.56 11.68 -11.18
CA PHE A 15 -16.17 12.67 -10.30
C PHE A 15 -17.60 13.05 -10.74
N GLU A 16 -17.84 13.18 -12.04
CA GLU A 16 -19.16 13.49 -12.58
C GLU A 16 -20.16 12.36 -12.27
N ASP A 17 -19.76 11.11 -12.49
CA ASP A 17 -20.60 9.94 -12.15
C ASP A 17 -20.89 9.88 -10.65
N LEU A 18 -19.87 10.18 -9.82
CA LEU A 18 -20.03 10.20 -8.37
C LEU A 18 -21.05 11.25 -7.94
N ARG A 19 -20.95 12.48 -8.46
CA ARG A 19 -21.84 13.60 -8.13
C ARG A 19 -23.26 13.39 -8.65
N ASN A 20 -23.39 12.92 -9.89
CA ASN A 20 -24.71 12.67 -10.52
C ASN A 20 -25.48 11.51 -9.89
N ASN A 21 -24.80 10.58 -9.22
CA ASN A 21 -25.41 9.46 -8.50
C ASN A 21 -25.57 9.69 -6.99
N ASP A 22 -25.36 10.92 -6.50
CA ASP A 22 -25.43 11.29 -5.07
C ASP A 22 -24.59 10.36 -4.16
N CYS A 23 -23.42 9.96 -4.64
CA CYS A 23 -22.51 9.16 -3.84
C CYS A 23 -21.81 10.02 -2.78
N VAL A 24 -21.41 9.39 -1.68
CA VAL A 24 -20.59 10.03 -0.65
C VAL A 24 -19.29 10.54 -1.27
N TYR A 25 -18.99 11.81 -1.07
CA TYR A 25 -17.75 12.47 -1.48
C TYR A 25 -17.13 13.16 -0.27
N VAL A 26 -15.90 12.77 0.07
CA VAL A 26 -15.11 13.52 1.07
C VAL A 26 -14.45 14.68 0.35
N ASP A 27 -14.82 15.91 0.73
CA ASP A 27 -14.43 17.10 0.00
C ASP A 27 -12.94 17.41 0.11
N LYS A 28 -12.23 17.32 -1.01
CA LYS A 28 -10.81 17.68 -1.18
C LYS A 28 -10.63 18.95 -2.02
N THR A 29 -11.73 19.60 -2.38
CA THR A 29 -11.68 20.65 -3.40
C THR A 29 -10.95 21.92 -2.96
N GLU A 30 -10.78 22.14 -1.65
CA GLU A 30 -9.91 23.22 -1.14
C GLU A 30 -8.43 22.94 -1.48
N LEU A 31 -7.96 21.71 -1.28
CA LEU A 31 -6.60 21.30 -1.64
C LEU A 31 -6.39 21.33 -3.16
N ILE A 32 -7.41 20.95 -3.93
CA ILE A 32 -7.40 21.03 -5.39
C ILE A 32 -7.30 22.47 -5.86
N TYR A 33 -8.07 23.38 -5.25
CA TYR A 33 -7.99 24.82 -5.54
C TYR A 33 -6.59 25.36 -5.29
N ARG A 34 -6.00 25.05 -4.12
CA ARG A 34 -4.63 25.43 -3.78
C ARG A 34 -3.62 24.88 -4.81
N LEU A 35 -3.75 23.60 -5.18
CA LEU A 35 -2.87 22.94 -6.16
C LEU A 35 -2.89 23.66 -7.51
N THR A 36 -4.08 24.02 -8.01
CA THR A 36 -4.26 24.66 -9.31
C THR A 36 -3.83 26.14 -9.35
N HIS A 37 -3.66 26.79 -8.18
CA HIS A 37 -3.28 28.21 -8.05
C HIS A 37 -1.86 28.45 -7.55
N THR A 38 -1.13 27.36 -7.14
CA THR A 38 0.23 27.53 -6.61
C THR A 38 1.29 27.32 -7.68
N ASN A 39 1.22 26.27 -8.47
CA ASN A 39 2.18 25.97 -9.53
C ASN A 39 1.47 25.29 -10.74
N LYS A 40 2.26 24.86 -11.73
CA LYS A 40 1.71 24.34 -12.99
C LYS A 40 1.99 22.87 -13.22
N VAL A 41 3.09 22.31 -12.70
CA VAL A 41 3.60 21.00 -13.12
C VAL A 41 3.83 20.14 -11.90
N TYR A 42 3.04 19.09 -11.76
CA TYR A 42 3.03 18.26 -10.58
C TYR A 42 3.14 16.76 -10.87
N PHE A 43 3.76 16.08 -9.93
CA PHE A 43 3.77 14.63 -9.83
C PHE A 43 3.22 14.19 -8.48
N LEU A 44 2.33 13.19 -8.48
CA LEU A 44 1.77 12.58 -7.29
C LEU A 44 1.82 11.05 -7.39
N SER A 45 2.54 10.41 -6.50
CA SER A 45 2.39 8.97 -6.25
C SER A 45 1.59 8.72 -4.98
N ARG A 46 0.71 7.72 -5.04
CA ARG A 46 -0.04 7.18 -3.91
C ARG A 46 -0.28 5.68 -4.14
N PRO A 47 -0.39 4.89 -3.10
CA PRO A 47 -0.76 3.48 -3.24
C PRO A 47 -2.06 3.29 -4.02
N ARG A 48 -2.32 2.08 -4.47
CA ARG A 48 -3.60 1.74 -5.11
C ARG A 48 -4.77 2.03 -4.18
N ARG A 49 -5.93 2.41 -4.74
CA ARG A 49 -7.19 2.62 -4.01
C ARG A 49 -7.22 3.86 -3.10
N PHE A 50 -6.32 4.82 -3.28
CA PHE A 50 -6.30 6.09 -2.54
C PHE A 50 -7.09 7.23 -3.19
N GLY A 51 -7.69 7.03 -4.37
CA GLY A 51 -8.50 8.04 -5.04
C GLY A 51 -7.73 8.93 -6.01
N LYS A 52 -6.56 8.50 -6.54
CA LYS A 52 -5.81 9.24 -7.57
C LYS A 52 -6.65 9.56 -8.81
N SER A 53 -7.30 8.55 -9.38
CA SER A 53 -8.14 8.73 -10.57
C SER A 53 -9.35 9.64 -10.30
N LEU A 54 -9.91 9.59 -9.09
CA LEU A 54 -10.96 10.53 -8.68
C LEU A 54 -10.42 11.97 -8.60
N LEU A 55 -9.21 12.18 -8.07
CA LEU A 55 -8.55 13.49 -8.07
C LEU A 55 -8.34 13.99 -9.50
N VAL A 56 -7.86 13.13 -10.41
CA VAL A 56 -7.64 13.49 -11.83
C VAL A 56 -8.96 13.87 -12.49
N SER A 57 -10.02 13.08 -12.31
CA SER A 57 -11.33 13.39 -12.88
C SER A 57 -12.00 14.62 -12.26
N THR A 58 -11.73 14.91 -10.98
CA THR A 58 -12.18 16.16 -10.33
C THR A 58 -11.49 17.39 -10.95
N LEU A 59 -10.19 17.29 -11.21
CA LEU A 59 -9.42 18.33 -11.91
C LEU A 59 -9.91 18.50 -13.35
N GLU A 60 -10.22 17.41 -14.05
CA GLU A 60 -10.80 17.48 -15.39
C GLU A 60 -12.13 18.24 -15.37
N ALA A 61 -13.06 17.88 -14.47
CA ALA A 61 -14.34 18.55 -14.33
C ALA A 61 -14.17 20.06 -13.98
N TYR A 62 -13.21 20.39 -13.10
CA TYR A 62 -12.88 21.77 -12.74
C TYR A 62 -12.38 22.57 -13.96
N PHE A 63 -11.41 22.06 -14.70
CA PHE A 63 -10.86 22.78 -15.85
C PHE A 63 -11.80 22.81 -17.08
N LEU A 64 -12.76 21.90 -17.14
CA LEU A 64 -13.86 21.95 -18.11
C LEU A 64 -14.98 22.92 -17.70
N GLY A 65 -14.86 23.58 -16.53
CA GLY A 65 -15.81 24.59 -16.05
C GLY A 65 -17.17 24.01 -15.61
N LYS A 66 -17.24 22.72 -15.23
CA LYS A 66 -18.48 22.04 -14.80
C LYS A 66 -18.88 22.45 -13.38
N LYS A 67 -19.20 23.72 -13.19
CA LYS A 67 -19.49 24.35 -11.89
C LYS A 67 -20.56 23.61 -11.09
N GLU A 68 -21.58 23.11 -11.76
CA GLU A 68 -22.73 22.41 -11.17
C GLU A 68 -22.31 21.17 -10.35
N LEU A 69 -21.21 20.51 -10.71
CA LEU A 69 -20.70 19.35 -9.99
C LEU A 69 -20.06 19.72 -8.64
N PHE A 70 -19.69 20.97 -8.46
CA PHE A 70 -19.02 21.46 -7.24
C PHE A 70 -19.98 22.10 -6.23
N GLN A 71 -21.28 22.07 -6.50
CA GLN A 71 -22.29 22.61 -5.60
C GLN A 71 -22.16 21.99 -4.20
N GLY A 72 -22.09 22.81 -3.17
CA GLY A 72 -21.94 22.40 -1.77
C GLY A 72 -20.52 22.00 -1.36
N LEU A 73 -19.51 22.11 -2.27
CA LEU A 73 -18.11 21.85 -1.98
C LEU A 73 -17.32 23.16 -1.79
N ALA A 74 -16.17 23.08 -1.13
CA ALA A 74 -15.32 24.24 -0.86
C ALA A 74 -14.96 25.04 -2.14
N MET A 75 -14.71 24.35 -3.25
CA MET A 75 -14.41 24.97 -4.55
C MET A 75 -15.48 25.93 -5.03
N GLU A 76 -16.77 25.69 -4.74
CA GLU A 76 -17.87 26.57 -5.15
C GLU A 76 -17.70 27.99 -4.60
N THR A 77 -17.18 28.13 -3.39
CA THR A 77 -16.96 29.42 -2.74
C THR A 77 -15.62 30.05 -3.08
N LEU A 78 -14.62 29.22 -3.36
CA LEU A 78 -13.24 29.64 -3.64
C LEU A 78 -13.07 30.12 -5.09
N GLU A 79 -13.61 29.36 -6.07
CA GLU A 79 -13.49 29.69 -7.48
C GLU A 79 -14.57 30.68 -7.93
N LYS A 80 -14.16 31.76 -8.62
CA LYS A 80 -15.07 32.81 -9.10
C LYS A 80 -15.26 32.78 -10.62
N ASP A 81 -14.20 32.43 -11.35
CA ASP A 81 -14.17 32.65 -12.80
C ASP A 81 -14.62 31.44 -13.62
N TRP A 82 -14.51 30.24 -13.08
CA TRP A 82 -14.87 28.97 -13.74
C TRP A 82 -14.46 28.92 -15.22
N THR A 83 -13.21 29.35 -15.48
CA THR A 83 -12.68 29.42 -16.85
C THR A 83 -12.55 28.04 -17.46
N VAL A 84 -13.11 27.87 -18.66
CA VAL A 84 -13.00 26.64 -19.46
C VAL A 84 -11.66 26.59 -20.17
N TYR A 85 -10.93 25.48 -19.97
CA TYR A 85 -9.65 25.20 -20.63
C TYR A 85 -9.75 23.96 -21.54
N PRO A 86 -8.94 23.85 -22.60
CA PRO A 86 -8.79 22.57 -23.30
C PRO A 86 -8.06 21.58 -22.41
N VAL A 87 -8.69 20.42 -22.16
CA VAL A 87 -8.13 19.36 -21.31
C VAL A 87 -7.73 18.18 -22.19
N LEU A 88 -6.48 17.74 -22.04
CA LEU A 88 -5.93 16.52 -22.62
C LEU A 88 -5.74 15.51 -21.50
N TYR A 89 -6.71 14.61 -21.33
CA TYR A 89 -6.69 13.56 -20.33
C TYR A 89 -6.24 12.23 -20.93
N PHE A 90 -5.28 11.55 -20.31
CA PHE A 90 -4.80 10.25 -20.70
C PHE A 90 -4.69 9.32 -19.49
N ASP A 91 -5.37 8.19 -19.55
CA ASP A 91 -5.32 7.12 -18.57
C ASP A 91 -4.57 5.91 -19.14
N PHE A 92 -3.43 5.56 -18.53
CA PHE A 92 -2.64 4.39 -18.92
C PHE A 92 -3.17 3.08 -18.34
N SER A 93 -4.17 3.08 -17.48
CA SER A 93 -4.76 1.84 -16.93
C SER A 93 -5.65 1.08 -17.91
N VAL A 94 -5.95 1.66 -19.07
CA VAL A 94 -6.90 1.15 -20.07
C VAL A 94 -6.48 -0.16 -20.75
N SER A 95 -5.23 -0.61 -20.59
CA SER A 95 -4.70 -1.82 -21.23
C SER A 95 -3.69 -2.52 -20.35
N LYS A 96 -3.28 -3.73 -20.78
CA LYS A 96 -2.11 -4.44 -20.25
C LYS A 96 -0.96 -4.33 -21.25
N TYR A 97 0.24 -4.00 -20.77
CA TYR A 97 1.39 -3.64 -21.60
C TYR A 97 2.45 -4.73 -21.58
N ILE A 98 2.13 -5.90 -22.12
CA ILE A 98 3.06 -7.04 -22.22
C ILE A 98 3.99 -6.94 -23.44
N THR A 99 3.73 -6.03 -24.37
CA THR A 99 4.61 -5.70 -25.52
C THR A 99 4.65 -4.19 -25.75
N ALA A 100 5.71 -3.70 -26.41
CA ALA A 100 5.85 -2.30 -26.80
C ALA A 100 4.79 -1.86 -27.83
N ASP A 101 4.36 -2.78 -28.71
CA ASP A 101 3.32 -2.52 -29.70
C ASP A 101 1.97 -2.19 -29.05
N MET A 102 1.63 -2.85 -27.93
CA MET A 102 0.40 -2.53 -27.19
C MET A 102 0.41 -1.09 -26.66
N LEU A 103 1.54 -0.63 -26.11
CA LEU A 103 1.69 0.76 -25.69
C LEU A 103 1.56 1.72 -26.86
N SER A 104 2.25 1.41 -27.96
CA SER A 104 2.18 2.22 -29.20
C SER A 104 0.77 2.32 -29.73
N ALA A 105 0.00 1.23 -29.72
CA ALA A 105 -1.40 1.22 -30.17
C ALA A 105 -2.29 2.09 -29.26
N VAL A 106 -2.11 2.03 -27.94
CA VAL A 106 -2.89 2.84 -26.97
C VAL A 106 -2.58 4.32 -27.14
N ILE A 107 -1.30 4.70 -27.21
CA ILE A 107 -0.87 6.10 -27.46
C ILE A 107 -1.43 6.59 -28.80
N ASN A 108 -1.26 5.79 -29.86
CA ASN A 108 -1.78 6.15 -31.18
C ASN A 108 -3.29 6.38 -31.19
N ARG A 109 -4.06 5.51 -30.54
CA ARG A 109 -5.53 5.66 -30.38
C ARG A 109 -5.87 6.99 -29.70
N GLN A 110 -5.19 7.32 -28.61
CA GLN A 110 -5.44 8.55 -27.86
C GLN A 110 -5.12 9.79 -28.68
N LEU A 111 -3.96 9.79 -29.36
CA LEU A 111 -3.60 10.88 -30.26
C LEU A 111 -4.62 11.08 -31.39
N LEU A 112 -5.11 9.99 -32.00
CA LEU A 112 -6.17 10.05 -33.01
C LEU A 112 -7.47 10.65 -32.48
N LEU A 113 -7.84 10.41 -31.21
CA LEU A 113 -9.02 11.04 -30.60
C LEU A 113 -8.83 12.55 -30.47
N TRP A 114 -7.68 13.02 -30.03
CA TRP A 114 -7.38 14.45 -29.94
C TRP A 114 -7.21 15.10 -31.31
N GLU A 115 -6.63 14.39 -32.30
CA GLU A 115 -6.51 14.86 -33.68
C GLU A 115 -7.87 15.05 -34.39
N LYS A 116 -8.92 14.31 -34.01
CA LYS A 116 -10.30 14.57 -34.47
C LYS A 116 -10.80 15.95 -34.02
N ILE A 117 -10.34 16.46 -32.90
CA ILE A 117 -10.73 17.77 -32.35
C ILE A 117 -9.80 18.87 -32.86
N TYR A 118 -8.49 18.64 -32.72
CA TYR A 118 -7.45 19.65 -32.97
C TYR A 118 -6.74 19.47 -34.30
N GLN A 119 -7.14 18.48 -35.11
CA GLN A 119 -6.57 18.13 -36.41
C GLN A 119 -5.11 17.62 -36.30
N ARG A 120 -4.50 17.32 -37.44
CA ARG A 120 -3.10 16.89 -37.59
C ARG A 120 -2.50 17.59 -38.80
N GLU A 121 -1.24 18.01 -38.68
CA GLU A 121 -0.48 18.61 -39.78
C GLU A 121 0.40 17.57 -40.48
N GLU A 122 0.69 17.82 -41.77
CA GLU A 122 1.62 16.99 -42.53
C GLU A 122 3.01 17.06 -41.90
N GLY A 123 3.69 15.91 -41.76
CA GLY A 123 5.01 15.81 -41.13
C GLY A 123 5.01 15.47 -39.65
N GLU A 124 3.88 15.45 -38.94
CA GLU A 124 3.79 14.98 -37.58
C GLU A 124 3.81 13.43 -37.53
N THR A 125 4.98 12.82 -37.69
CA THR A 125 5.13 11.36 -37.86
C THR A 125 5.40 10.59 -36.59
N THR A 126 5.98 11.22 -35.53
CA THR A 126 6.27 10.61 -34.25
C THR A 126 5.21 10.95 -33.19
N PHE A 127 5.17 10.22 -32.08
CA PHE A 127 4.26 10.52 -30.98
C PHE A 127 4.52 11.91 -30.39
N SER A 128 5.79 12.29 -30.25
CA SER A 128 6.20 13.61 -29.78
C SER A 128 5.69 14.74 -30.67
N LEU A 129 5.94 14.67 -31.98
CA LEU A 129 5.50 15.70 -32.92
C LEU A 129 3.98 15.84 -32.96
N ARG A 130 3.25 14.74 -32.94
CA ARG A 130 1.79 14.73 -32.91
C ARG A 130 1.25 15.37 -31.61
N PHE A 131 1.81 15.00 -30.45
CA PHE A 131 1.38 15.56 -29.17
C PHE A 131 1.73 17.05 -29.07
N GLU A 132 2.92 17.45 -29.52
CA GLU A 132 3.31 18.86 -29.63
C GLU A 132 2.31 19.66 -30.48
N GLY A 133 2.00 19.17 -31.65
CA GLY A 133 1.05 19.81 -32.58
C GLY A 133 -0.35 19.94 -31.99
N ILE A 134 -0.83 18.92 -31.31
CA ILE A 134 -2.13 18.95 -30.59
C ILE A 134 -2.13 20.06 -29.53
N ILE A 135 -1.11 20.16 -28.67
CA ILE A 135 -1.00 21.20 -27.64
C ILE A 135 -1.04 22.60 -28.28
N ARG A 136 -0.24 22.84 -29.32
CA ARG A 136 -0.18 24.13 -30.02
C ARG A 136 -1.52 24.51 -30.65
N ARG A 137 -2.18 23.58 -31.35
CA ARG A 137 -3.46 23.82 -32.01
C ARG A 137 -4.61 23.99 -31.02
N ALA A 138 -4.62 23.22 -29.92
CA ALA A 138 -5.57 23.42 -28.84
C ALA A 138 -5.48 24.84 -28.25
N TYR A 139 -4.27 25.32 -27.98
CA TYR A 139 -4.05 26.70 -27.55
C TYR A 139 -4.50 27.72 -28.61
N LYS A 140 -4.11 27.53 -29.89
CA LYS A 140 -4.45 28.45 -30.97
C LYS A 140 -5.96 28.54 -31.22
N GLN A 141 -6.66 27.42 -31.16
CA GLN A 141 -8.12 27.37 -31.40
C GLN A 141 -8.93 27.96 -30.26
N THR A 142 -8.51 27.76 -29.01
CA THR A 142 -9.29 28.18 -27.84
C THR A 142 -8.83 29.53 -27.26
N GLY A 143 -7.63 29.99 -27.60
CA GLY A 143 -7.01 31.15 -26.96
C GLY A 143 -6.65 30.91 -25.49
N LYS A 144 -6.76 29.68 -24.98
CA LYS A 144 -6.51 29.30 -23.61
C LYS A 144 -5.38 28.28 -23.52
N GLN A 145 -4.57 28.40 -22.46
CA GLN A 145 -3.53 27.41 -22.17
C GLN A 145 -4.16 26.02 -21.95
N VAL A 146 -3.39 24.97 -22.26
CA VAL A 146 -3.83 23.58 -22.26
C VAL A 146 -3.58 22.95 -20.88
N VAL A 147 -4.54 22.18 -20.42
CA VAL A 147 -4.40 21.31 -19.25
C VAL A 147 -4.06 19.90 -19.71
N VAL A 148 -3.03 19.29 -19.12
CA VAL A 148 -2.65 17.90 -19.38
C VAL A 148 -2.78 17.10 -18.10
N LEU A 149 -3.58 16.05 -18.11
CA LEU A 149 -3.82 15.16 -17.00
C LEU A 149 -3.45 13.73 -17.41
N ILE A 150 -2.51 13.11 -16.69
CA ILE A 150 -2.00 11.77 -16.99
C ILE A 150 -2.15 10.90 -15.77
N ASP A 151 -3.02 9.90 -15.87
CA ASP A 151 -3.28 8.94 -14.80
C ASP A 151 -2.57 7.62 -15.05
N GLU A 152 -2.11 6.99 -13.95
CA GLU A 152 -1.45 5.68 -13.94
C GLU A 152 -0.27 5.59 -14.95
N TYR A 153 0.55 6.67 -15.04
CA TYR A 153 1.64 6.80 -16.02
C TYR A 153 2.66 5.66 -16.00
N ASP A 154 2.80 4.99 -14.86
CA ASP A 154 3.75 3.90 -14.62
C ASP A 154 3.21 2.51 -14.96
N SER A 155 1.92 2.37 -15.27
CA SER A 155 1.30 1.09 -15.65
C SER A 155 2.05 0.35 -16.75
N PRO A 156 2.54 0.99 -17.84
CA PRO A 156 3.30 0.30 -18.89
C PRO A 156 4.61 -0.31 -18.38
N MET A 157 5.29 0.39 -17.47
CA MET A 157 6.53 -0.09 -16.87
C MET A 157 6.30 -1.21 -15.86
N LEU A 158 5.22 -1.12 -15.08
CA LEU A 158 4.85 -2.15 -14.10
C LEU A 158 4.41 -3.46 -14.77
N ASP A 159 3.64 -3.39 -15.85
CA ASP A 159 3.17 -4.57 -16.56
C ASP A 159 4.30 -5.31 -17.32
N SER A 160 5.38 -4.60 -17.70
CA SER A 160 6.49 -5.14 -18.51
C SER A 160 7.73 -5.54 -17.70
N ASN A 161 7.68 -5.47 -16.39
CA ASN A 161 8.87 -5.59 -15.54
C ASN A 161 9.52 -7.00 -15.53
N HIS A 162 8.85 -8.03 -16.03
CA HIS A 162 9.40 -9.38 -16.19
C HIS A 162 10.25 -9.56 -17.47
N ASN A 163 10.39 -8.52 -18.31
CA ASN A 163 11.12 -8.57 -19.57
C ASN A 163 11.90 -7.27 -19.82
N ASP A 164 13.20 -7.30 -19.58
CA ASP A 164 14.11 -6.14 -19.69
C ASP A 164 14.12 -5.50 -21.08
N GLU A 165 14.02 -6.30 -22.16
CA GLU A 165 14.01 -5.78 -23.53
C GLU A 165 12.72 -5.01 -23.80
N VAL A 166 11.57 -5.61 -23.49
CA VAL A 166 10.25 -4.96 -23.63
C VAL A 166 10.19 -3.70 -22.77
N GLN A 167 10.70 -3.76 -21.53
CA GLN A 167 10.73 -2.59 -20.64
C GLN A 167 11.57 -1.44 -21.20
N LYS A 168 12.71 -1.75 -21.83
CA LYS A 168 13.56 -0.75 -22.49
C LYS A 168 12.85 -0.09 -23.68
N GLU A 169 12.15 -0.86 -24.50
CA GLU A 169 11.38 -0.34 -25.64
C GLU A 169 10.22 0.54 -25.15
N ILE A 170 9.45 0.08 -24.18
CA ILE A 170 8.36 0.84 -23.53
C ILE A 170 8.89 2.18 -22.98
N ARG A 171 10.02 2.16 -22.29
CA ARG A 171 10.66 3.37 -21.78
C ARG A 171 10.99 4.37 -22.87
N ASN A 172 11.51 3.91 -24.01
CA ASN A 172 11.85 4.79 -25.14
C ASN A 172 10.59 5.40 -25.76
N ILE A 173 9.51 4.64 -25.91
CA ILE A 173 8.23 5.12 -26.43
C ILE A 173 7.65 6.19 -25.48
N MET A 174 7.68 5.94 -24.17
CA MET A 174 7.19 6.91 -23.18
C MET A 174 8.03 8.20 -23.19
N ARG A 175 9.36 8.09 -23.32
CA ARG A 175 10.24 9.27 -23.43
C ARG A 175 9.91 10.10 -24.67
N ASP A 176 9.70 9.47 -25.82
CA ASP A 176 9.28 10.18 -27.03
C ASP A 176 7.94 10.87 -26.80
N PHE A 177 6.94 10.16 -26.28
CA PHE A 177 5.60 10.71 -26.06
C PHE A 177 5.57 11.90 -25.09
N PHE A 178 6.33 11.85 -23.98
CA PHE A 178 6.33 12.91 -22.96
C PHE A 178 7.31 14.06 -23.26
N SER A 179 8.25 13.91 -24.18
CA SER A 179 9.28 14.91 -24.46
C SER A 179 8.76 16.32 -24.77
N PRO A 180 7.59 16.51 -25.45
CA PRO A 180 7.08 17.85 -25.73
C PRO A 180 6.65 18.65 -24.50
N LEU A 181 6.28 17.99 -23.39
CA LEU A 181 5.75 18.66 -22.21
C LEU A 181 6.70 19.71 -21.63
N LYS A 182 8.02 19.50 -21.76
CA LYS A 182 9.02 20.49 -21.35
C LYS A 182 9.05 21.70 -22.28
N ALA A 183 9.13 21.44 -23.57
CA ALA A 183 9.29 22.49 -24.59
C ALA A 183 8.01 23.35 -24.73
N GLN A 184 6.85 22.79 -24.45
CA GLN A 184 5.55 23.43 -24.58
C GLN A 184 5.05 24.13 -23.30
N GLY A 185 5.88 24.32 -22.28
CA GLY A 185 5.51 24.90 -20.98
C GLY A 185 4.80 26.26 -21.05
N GLN A 186 5.05 27.08 -22.08
CA GLN A 186 4.36 28.35 -22.31
C GLN A 186 2.86 28.16 -22.68
N TYR A 187 2.51 27.03 -23.28
CA TYR A 187 1.16 26.68 -23.68
C TYR A 187 0.40 25.91 -22.60
N LEU A 188 1.10 25.46 -21.54
CA LEU A 188 0.47 24.68 -20.46
C LEU A 188 -0.06 25.59 -19.36
N ARG A 189 -1.31 25.36 -18.99
CA ARG A 189 -1.96 25.92 -17.79
C ARG A 189 -1.65 25.05 -16.57
N PHE A 190 -1.73 23.73 -16.73
CA PHE A 190 -1.56 22.77 -15.67
C PHE A 190 -1.15 21.41 -16.24
N LEU A 191 -0.29 20.71 -15.52
CA LEU A 191 0.13 19.34 -15.82
C LEU A 191 0.17 18.55 -14.52
N LEU A 192 -0.59 17.46 -14.45
CA LEU A 192 -0.48 16.49 -13.36
C LEU A 192 -0.22 15.09 -13.92
N LEU A 193 0.78 14.43 -13.33
CA LEU A 193 1.04 13.00 -13.54
C LEU A 193 0.78 12.27 -12.25
N THR A 194 -0.01 11.19 -12.32
CA THR A 194 -0.24 10.31 -11.18
C THR A 194 0.20 8.88 -11.47
N GLY A 195 0.61 8.17 -10.42
CA GLY A 195 1.03 6.78 -10.49
C GLY A 195 1.17 6.16 -9.11
N ILE A 196 1.63 4.92 -9.06
CA ILE A 196 1.96 4.21 -7.84
C ILE A 196 3.44 4.41 -7.54
N SER A 197 4.30 4.22 -8.54
CA SER A 197 5.75 4.18 -8.40
C SER A 197 6.44 5.37 -9.06
N LYS A 198 7.70 5.57 -8.70
CA LYS A 198 8.60 6.56 -9.32
C LYS A 198 9.49 5.95 -10.40
N PHE A 199 9.17 4.77 -10.91
CA PHE A 199 9.98 4.01 -11.86
C PHE A 199 10.55 4.81 -13.03
N SER A 200 9.79 5.77 -13.49
CA SER A 200 10.09 6.47 -14.72
C SER A 200 10.62 7.88 -14.54
N GLN A 201 10.64 8.41 -13.30
CA GLN A 201 11.04 9.82 -13.08
C GLN A 201 12.46 10.09 -13.58
N MET A 202 13.43 9.20 -13.29
CA MET A 202 14.83 9.47 -13.63
C MET A 202 15.16 9.36 -15.14
N SER A 203 14.37 8.59 -15.91
CA SER A 203 14.69 8.37 -17.32
C SER A 203 13.69 8.94 -18.32
N ILE A 204 12.41 9.06 -17.91
CA ILE A 204 11.33 9.59 -18.77
C ILE A 204 11.19 11.11 -18.56
N PHE A 205 11.30 11.55 -17.32
CA PHE A 205 11.11 12.96 -16.92
C PHE A 205 12.40 13.67 -16.51
N SER A 206 13.58 13.08 -16.74
CA SER A 206 14.87 13.75 -16.49
C SER A 206 14.98 15.12 -17.15
N GLU A 207 14.17 15.35 -18.17
CA GLU A 207 14.07 16.62 -18.86
C GLU A 207 13.07 17.59 -18.26
N LEU A 208 12.09 17.15 -17.43
CA LEU A 208 11.11 18.02 -16.77
C LEU A 208 11.67 18.55 -15.45
N ASN A 209 12.64 19.44 -15.50
CA ASN A 209 13.34 20.01 -14.34
C ASN A 209 12.41 20.83 -13.41
N ASN A 210 11.20 21.18 -13.86
CA ASN A 210 10.20 21.94 -13.14
C ASN A 210 9.08 21.08 -12.54
N LEU A 211 9.19 19.76 -12.64
CA LEU A 211 8.21 18.82 -12.08
C LEU A 211 8.26 18.84 -10.53
N GLN A 212 7.22 19.35 -9.90
CA GLN A 212 7.09 19.33 -8.45
C GLN A 212 6.52 18.00 -7.98
N ASN A 213 7.35 17.23 -7.32
CA ASN A 213 6.90 16.02 -6.62
C ASN A 213 6.21 16.43 -5.31
N ILE A 214 4.90 16.18 -5.21
CA ILE A 214 4.10 16.47 -4.03
C ILE A 214 3.80 15.23 -3.17
N SER A 215 4.39 14.09 -3.50
CA SER A 215 4.08 12.82 -2.83
C SER A 215 4.46 12.79 -1.35
N MET A 216 5.55 13.49 -0.97
CA MET A 216 6.05 13.58 0.40
C MET A 216 5.99 15.02 0.95
N ARG A 217 5.07 15.84 0.46
CA ARG A 217 4.88 17.19 0.96
C ARG A 217 3.74 17.26 1.97
N ASP A 218 3.98 17.88 3.11
CA ASP A 218 3.02 18.02 4.21
C ASP A 218 1.71 18.70 3.76
N ASP A 219 1.82 19.75 2.93
CA ASP A 219 0.69 20.55 2.45
C ASP A 219 -0.24 19.81 1.48
N TYR A 220 0.18 18.65 0.94
CA TYR A 220 -0.61 17.80 0.04
C TYR A 220 -0.73 16.34 0.51
N SER A 221 -0.35 16.05 1.76
CA SER A 221 -0.44 14.69 2.31
C SER A 221 -1.88 14.15 2.28
N ALA A 222 -2.85 15.00 2.57
CA ALA A 222 -4.28 14.67 2.62
C ALA A 222 -5.04 14.84 1.29
N ILE A 223 -4.37 15.15 0.16
CA ILE A 223 -5.05 15.37 -1.13
C ILE A 223 -5.75 14.11 -1.66
N CYS A 224 -5.26 12.94 -1.27
CA CYS A 224 -5.86 11.63 -1.49
C CYS A 224 -6.00 10.91 -0.15
N GLY A 225 -7.04 10.09 0.01
CA GLY A 225 -7.34 9.41 1.26
C GLY A 225 -8.28 10.23 2.15
N ILE A 226 -8.45 9.83 3.41
CA ILE A 226 -9.39 10.44 4.35
C ILE A 226 -8.63 10.69 5.66
N THR A 227 -8.71 11.91 6.21
CA THR A 227 -8.13 12.26 7.51
C THR A 227 -9.07 11.89 8.65
N GLU A 228 -8.55 11.81 9.88
CA GLU A 228 -9.37 11.59 11.08
C GLU A 228 -10.43 12.68 11.24
N GLN A 229 -10.07 13.94 10.96
CA GLN A 229 -11.02 15.06 11.01
C GLN A 229 -12.14 14.90 9.99
N GLU A 230 -11.83 14.58 8.75
CA GLU A 230 -12.83 14.35 7.68
C GLU A 230 -13.72 13.16 8.01
N LEU A 231 -13.14 12.07 8.54
CA LEU A 231 -13.89 10.91 9.00
C LEU A 231 -14.95 11.32 10.03
N ARG A 232 -14.55 12.04 11.09
CA ARG A 232 -15.45 12.41 12.18
C ARG A 232 -16.47 13.47 11.79
N THR A 233 -16.16 14.35 10.83
CA THR A 233 -17.06 15.46 10.45
C THR A 233 -17.96 15.13 9.26
N GLN A 234 -17.44 14.45 8.24
CA GLN A 234 -18.19 14.19 7.00
C GLN A 234 -18.83 12.80 6.98
N LEU A 235 -18.31 11.85 7.79
CA LEU A 235 -18.75 10.45 7.83
C LEU A 235 -19.28 10.03 9.21
N GLN A 236 -19.68 11.00 10.06
CA GLN A 236 -20.19 10.73 11.40
C GLN A 236 -21.35 9.72 11.40
N ILE A 237 -22.33 9.91 10.51
CA ILE A 237 -23.50 9.03 10.40
C ILE A 237 -23.08 7.60 10.07
N ASP A 238 -22.04 7.43 9.24
CA ASP A 238 -21.53 6.13 8.82
C ASP A 238 -20.85 5.40 10.00
N ILE A 239 -20.12 6.16 10.84
CA ILE A 239 -19.53 5.62 12.08
C ILE A 239 -20.64 5.20 13.06
N GLU A 240 -21.67 6.00 13.25
CA GLU A 240 -22.81 5.69 14.11
C GLU A 240 -23.52 4.39 13.67
N GLN A 241 -23.76 4.23 12.36
CA GLN A 241 -24.34 3.01 11.80
C GLN A 241 -23.43 1.78 11.97
N MET A 242 -22.11 1.97 11.83
CA MET A 242 -21.10 0.94 12.03
C MET A 242 -21.10 0.49 13.49
N ALA A 243 -21.07 1.43 14.43
CA ALA A 243 -21.11 1.18 15.87
C ALA A 243 -22.37 0.40 16.26
N GLN A 244 -23.54 0.83 15.78
CA GLN A 244 -24.81 0.14 16.04
C GLN A 244 -24.80 -1.32 15.51
N ALA A 245 -24.29 -1.54 14.30
CA ALA A 245 -24.27 -2.88 13.69
C ALA A 245 -23.33 -3.84 14.44
N ASN A 246 -22.24 -3.34 15.01
CA ASN A 246 -21.26 -4.13 15.75
C ASN A 246 -21.47 -4.14 17.26
N LYS A 247 -22.52 -3.46 17.76
CA LYS A 247 -22.84 -3.34 19.20
C LYS A 247 -21.73 -2.67 20.00
N GLU A 248 -21.17 -1.61 19.45
CA GLU A 248 -20.09 -0.82 20.00
C GLU A 248 -20.56 0.61 20.26
N THR A 249 -19.81 1.35 21.06
CA THR A 249 -19.95 2.79 21.17
C THR A 249 -19.32 3.49 19.95
N TYR A 250 -19.68 4.75 19.73
CA TYR A 250 -19.08 5.56 18.65
C TYR A 250 -17.55 5.61 18.75
N GLU A 251 -17.00 5.81 19.96
CA GLU A 251 -15.54 5.89 20.15
C GLU A 251 -14.85 4.54 19.97
N GLU A 252 -15.47 3.43 20.37
CA GLU A 252 -14.95 2.08 20.10
C GLU A 252 -14.91 1.82 18.59
N ALA A 253 -15.94 2.22 17.84
CA ALA A 253 -15.95 2.10 16.39
C ALA A 253 -14.84 2.96 15.75
N CYS A 254 -14.62 4.20 16.21
CA CYS A 254 -13.51 5.03 15.76
C CYS A 254 -12.15 4.35 16.01
N VAL A 255 -11.94 3.79 17.19
CA VAL A 255 -10.70 3.07 17.54
C VAL A 255 -10.50 1.86 16.62
N HIS A 256 -11.56 1.07 16.39
CA HIS A 256 -11.49 -0.09 15.50
C HIS A 256 -11.21 0.30 14.04
N LEU A 257 -11.91 1.33 13.51
CA LEU A 257 -11.65 1.86 12.17
C LEU A 257 -10.21 2.34 12.03
N LYS A 258 -9.71 3.08 13.04
CA LYS A 258 -8.33 3.57 13.06
C LYS A 258 -7.32 2.43 13.01
N GLN A 259 -7.45 1.43 13.87
CA GLN A 259 -6.54 0.28 13.90
C GLN A 259 -6.55 -0.53 12.60
N GLN A 260 -7.71 -0.58 11.93
CA GLN A 260 -7.90 -1.44 10.77
C GLN A 260 -7.54 -0.76 9.45
N TYR A 261 -7.81 0.55 9.27
CA TYR A 261 -7.76 1.20 7.97
C TYR A 261 -6.96 2.50 7.90
N ASP A 262 -6.56 3.07 9.05
CA ASP A 262 -5.74 4.27 9.15
C ASP A 262 -4.25 3.96 9.07
N GLY A 263 -3.42 4.96 9.36
CA GLY A 263 -2.01 4.82 9.62
C GLY A 263 -1.10 4.93 8.40
N TYR A 264 -1.62 5.26 7.22
CA TYR A 264 -0.78 5.68 6.11
C TYR A 264 -0.25 7.08 6.35
N HIS A 265 1.06 7.23 6.31
CA HIS A 265 1.75 8.47 6.58
C HIS A 265 2.66 8.81 5.40
N PHE A 266 2.47 9.98 4.79
CA PHE A 266 3.09 10.30 3.50
C PHE A 266 4.20 11.35 3.57
N SER A 267 4.39 12.02 4.71
CA SER A 267 5.42 13.04 4.90
C SER A 267 5.82 13.16 6.37
N GLU A 268 6.86 13.91 6.68
CA GLU A 268 7.46 13.94 8.02
C GLU A 268 6.51 14.48 9.11
N ASN A 269 5.71 15.50 8.79
CA ASN A 269 4.87 16.21 9.75
C ASN A 269 3.37 16.11 9.43
N SER A 270 2.97 15.17 8.58
CA SER A 270 1.57 14.99 8.24
C SER A 270 0.83 14.15 9.29
N GLU A 271 -0.49 14.17 9.23
CA GLU A 271 -1.33 13.23 9.96
C GLU A 271 -1.42 11.89 9.24
N ASP A 272 -1.87 10.87 9.97
CA ASP A 272 -2.20 9.56 9.39
C ASP A 272 -3.45 9.65 8.51
N ILE A 273 -3.49 8.84 7.45
CA ILE A 273 -4.53 8.87 6.42
C ILE A 273 -5.17 7.49 6.30
N TYR A 274 -6.50 7.45 6.32
CA TYR A 274 -7.30 6.25 6.06
C TYR A 274 -7.31 5.89 4.57
N ASN A 275 -7.28 4.59 4.29
CA ASN A 275 -7.54 4.09 2.94
C ASN A 275 -9.03 4.21 2.62
N PRO A 276 -9.43 5.01 1.60
CA PRO A 276 -10.85 5.27 1.31
C PRO A 276 -11.59 4.02 0.85
N PHE A 277 -10.94 3.16 0.08
CA PHE A 277 -11.55 1.95 -0.46
C PHE A 277 -11.95 0.98 0.65
N SER A 278 -11.03 0.71 1.58
CA SER A 278 -11.30 -0.18 2.72
C SER A 278 -12.36 0.42 3.64
N LEU A 279 -12.26 1.72 3.93
CA LEU A 279 -13.19 2.41 4.80
C LEU A 279 -14.63 2.39 4.24
N PHE A 280 -14.83 2.74 2.97
CA PHE A 280 -16.16 2.72 2.35
C PHE A 280 -16.75 1.31 2.21
N ASN A 281 -15.90 0.30 1.97
CA ASN A 281 -16.36 -1.09 1.99
C ASN A 281 -16.79 -1.54 3.40
N ALA A 282 -16.07 -1.09 4.44
CA ALA A 282 -16.45 -1.37 5.83
C ALA A 282 -17.82 -0.77 6.16
N PHE A 283 -18.06 0.48 5.79
CA PHE A 283 -19.34 1.15 5.98
C PHE A 283 -20.48 0.48 5.19
N ALA A 284 -20.24 0.16 3.92
CA ALA A 284 -21.23 -0.51 3.08
C ALA A 284 -21.65 -1.88 3.61
N GLN A 285 -20.70 -2.64 4.16
CA GLN A 285 -20.94 -3.98 4.69
C GLN A 285 -21.18 -4.02 6.20
N LYS A 286 -21.02 -2.87 6.90
CA LYS A 286 -21.14 -2.71 8.35
C LYS A 286 -20.31 -3.72 9.13
N LYS A 287 -19.09 -4.01 8.66
CA LYS A 287 -18.17 -4.97 9.30
C LYS A 287 -16.70 -4.59 9.07
N TYR A 288 -15.83 -5.01 10.01
CA TYR A 288 -14.38 -4.92 9.86
C TYR A 288 -13.85 -6.15 9.12
N ALA A 289 -13.24 -5.95 7.95
CA ALA A 289 -12.67 -7.02 7.13
C ALA A 289 -11.47 -6.50 6.31
N ASN A 290 -10.76 -7.41 5.64
CA ASN A 290 -9.64 -7.05 4.78
C ASN A 290 -10.15 -6.84 3.35
N PHE A 291 -10.41 -5.61 2.97
CA PHE A 291 -10.96 -5.26 1.66
C PHE A 291 -9.87 -4.97 0.62
N TRP A 292 -8.78 -4.35 1.04
CA TRP A 292 -7.70 -3.93 0.14
C TRP A 292 -7.04 -5.14 -0.55
N PHE A 293 -6.75 -6.21 0.20
CA PHE A 293 -6.18 -7.46 -0.31
C PHE A 293 -7.13 -8.28 -1.17
N SER A 294 -8.44 -8.13 -1.03
CA SER A 294 -9.42 -8.88 -1.83
C SER A 294 -9.32 -8.60 -3.34
N THR A 295 -8.58 -7.56 -3.74
CA THR A 295 -8.47 -7.09 -5.13
C THR A 295 -7.24 -7.59 -5.88
N GLY A 296 -6.40 -8.42 -5.28
CA GLY A 296 -5.25 -9.05 -5.93
C GLY A 296 -4.12 -9.42 -4.97
N THR A 297 -3.59 -10.62 -5.10
CA THR A 297 -2.41 -11.06 -4.37
C THR A 297 -1.17 -10.35 -4.95
N PRO A 298 -0.27 -9.83 -4.14
CA PRO A 298 0.95 -9.15 -4.59
C PRO A 298 2.02 -10.15 -5.05
N THR A 299 1.71 -11.03 -6.01
CA THR A 299 2.62 -12.11 -6.46
C THR A 299 4.00 -11.56 -6.80
N PHE A 300 4.04 -10.49 -7.56
CA PHE A 300 5.27 -9.81 -7.93
C PHE A 300 6.14 -9.36 -6.73
N LEU A 301 5.52 -8.84 -5.66
CA LEU A 301 6.25 -8.45 -4.45
C LEU A 301 6.78 -9.66 -3.69
N ILE A 302 6.04 -10.76 -3.69
CA ILE A 302 6.45 -12.01 -3.08
C ILE A 302 7.66 -12.57 -3.79
N ASP A 303 7.64 -12.56 -5.14
CA ASP A 303 8.77 -13.02 -5.97
C ASP A 303 10.04 -12.19 -5.67
N ILE A 304 9.92 -10.85 -5.60
CA ILE A 304 11.03 -9.98 -5.23
C ILE A 304 11.60 -10.32 -3.84
N LEU A 305 10.71 -10.50 -2.85
CA LEU A 305 11.15 -10.82 -1.48
C LEU A 305 11.84 -12.17 -1.39
N GLN A 306 11.44 -13.15 -2.22
CA GLN A 306 12.09 -14.46 -2.29
C GLN A 306 13.42 -14.41 -3.03
N GLU A 307 13.57 -13.55 -4.04
CA GLU A 307 14.78 -13.37 -4.83
C GLU A 307 15.81 -12.45 -4.17
N SER A 308 15.37 -11.58 -3.27
CA SER A 308 16.24 -10.66 -2.51
C SER A 308 16.71 -11.30 -1.20
N ASP A 309 17.86 -10.85 -0.70
CA ASP A 309 18.36 -11.21 0.65
C ASP A 309 17.63 -10.45 1.77
N PHE A 310 16.52 -9.79 1.47
CA PHE A 310 15.77 -9.00 2.43
C PHE A 310 15.18 -9.88 3.53
N ASP A 311 15.36 -9.46 4.79
CA ASP A 311 14.77 -10.17 5.91
C ASP A 311 13.34 -9.67 6.17
N ILE A 312 12.35 -10.50 5.83
CA ILE A 312 10.94 -10.13 6.03
C ILE A 312 10.57 -9.87 7.50
N ARG A 313 11.39 -10.29 8.44
CA ARG A 313 11.18 -10.01 9.88
C ARG A 313 11.40 -8.53 10.20
N GLU A 314 12.19 -7.82 9.39
CA GLU A 314 12.47 -6.40 9.55
C GLU A 314 11.35 -5.49 9.04
N LEU A 315 10.35 -6.02 8.32
CA LEU A 315 9.27 -5.24 7.71
C LEU A 315 8.45 -4.38 8.72
N ASP A 316 8.44 -4.76 9.99
CA ASP A 316 7.71 -4.01 11.03
C ASP A 316 8.51 -2.83 11.62
N ASN A 317 9.78 -2.65 11.28
CA ASN A 317 10.63 -1.58 11.84
C ASN A 317 11.90 -1.36 11.03
N THR A 318 11.78 -1.26 9.71
CA THR A 318 12.91 -1.00 8.82
C THR A 318 13.28 0.48 8.86
N THR A 319 14.58 0.79 8.98
CA THR A 319 15.07 2.17 8.87
C THR A 319 15.72 2.41 7.51
N ALA A 320 15.40 3.55 6.88
CA ALA A 320 15.95 3.91 5.59
C ALA A 320 15.95 5.43 5.37
N THR A 321 16.84 5.91 4.50
CA THR A 321 16.76 7.31 4.01
C THR A 321 15.70 7.46 2.92
N ALA A 322 15.24 8.69 2.67
CA ALA A 322 14.29 8.96 1.60
C ALA A 322 14.80 8.46 0.23
N GLU A 323 16.11 8.60 -0.04
CA GLU A 323 16.72 8.14 -1.29
C GLU A 323 16.67 6.62 -1.45
N GLN A 324 16.57 5.86 -0.34
CA GLN A 324 16.47 4.41 -0.40
C GLN A 324 15.05 3.94 -0.68
N PHE A 325 14.04 4.39 0.06
CA PHE A 325 12.67 3.88 -0.09
C PHE A 325 11.80 4.66 -1.10
N ASP A 326 12.15 5.92 -1.36
CA ASP A 326 11.47 6.76 -2.35
C ASP A 326 12.19 6.76 -3.71
N ALA A 327 13.19 5.90 -3.87
CA ALA A 327 13.97 5.75 -5.09
C ALA A 327 13.13 5.18 -6.25
N PRO A 328 13.49 5.52 -7.50
CA PRO A 328 12.99 4.79 -8.65
C PRO A 328 13.53 3.36 -8.64
N SER A 329 12.66 2.38 -8.64
CA SER A 329 13.06 0.97 -8.72
C SER A 329 13.46 0.61 -10.15
N ASN A 330 14.75 0.68 -10.47
CA ASN A 330 15.28 0.30 -11.78
C ASN A 330 15.80 -1.15 -11.85
N ARG A 331 16.04 -1.78 -10.72
CA ARG A 331 16.40 -3.20 -10.56
C ARG A 331 15.86 -3.71 -9.23
N ILE A 332 15.32 -4.91 -9.25
CA ILE A 332 14.64 -5.52 -8.13
C ILE A 332 15.67 -6.24 -7.23
N THR A 333 16.66 -5.49 -6.75
CA THR A 333 17.59 -6.00 -5.74
C THR A 333 17.20 -5.59 -4.32
N ASP A 334 16.44 -4.50 -4.20
CA ASP A 334 15.90 -3.99 -2.93
C ASP A 334 14.38 -3.90 -3.02
N PRO A 335 13.62 -4.65 -2.21
CA PRO A 335 12.16 -4.62 -2.22
C PRO A 335 11.58 -3.36 -1.55
N LEU A 336 12.37 -2.62 -0.78
CA LEU A 336 11.90 -1.54 0.07
C LEU A 336 11.16 -0.42 -0.69
N PRO A 337 11.69 0.09 -1.84
CA PRO A 337 10.97 1.10 -2.61
C PRO A 337 9.62 0.62 -3.12
N VAL A 338 9.55 -0.63 -3.58
CA VAL A 338 8.31 -1.21 -4.10
C VAL A 338 7.29 -1.41 -3.00
N LEU A 339 7.72 -1.89 -1.82
CA LEU A 339 6.86 -2.07 -0.65
C LEU A 339 6.26 -0.76 -0.16
N TYR A 340 7.08 0.30 -0.07
CA TYR A 340 6.62 1.63 0.35
C TYR A 340 5.67 2.24 -0.68
N GLN A 341 6.08 2.33 -1.94
CA GLN A 341 5.30 2.99 -3.00
C GLN A 341 3.99 2.26 -3.28
N SER A 342 3.98 0.91 -3.16
CA SER A 342 2.75 0.11 -3.28
C SER A 342 1.85 0.17 -2.05
N GLY A 343 2.32 0.72 -0.92
CA GLY A 343 1.53 0.92 0.30
C GLY A 343 1.50 -0.27 1.26
N TYR A 344 2.45 -1.20 1.14
CA TYR A 344 2.64 -2.25 2.15
C TYR A 344 3.39 -1.75 3.36
N LEU A 345 4.29 -0.79 3.17
CA LEU A 345 4.96 -0.03 4.22
C LEU A 345 4.58 1.45 4.13
N THR A 346 4.72 2.13 5.25
CA THR A 346 4.52 3.57 5.37
C THR A 346 5.49 4.15 6.39
N ILE A 347 5.64 5.47 6.41
CA ILE A 347 6.43 6.18 7.41
C ILE A 347 5.74 6.03 8.78
N LYS A 348 6.50 5.66 9.82
CA LYS A 348 6.06 5.59 11.23
C LYS A 348 6.88 6.48 12.15
N GLY A 349 8.01 6.98 11.68
CA GLY A 349 8.84 7.91 12.42
C GLY A 349 9.90 8.53 11.52
N TYR A 350 10.45 9.64 11.97
CA TYR A 350 11.55 10.35 11.32
C TYR A 350 12.54 10.85 12.37
N ASP A 351 13.80 10.54 12.17
CA ASP A 351 14.92 11.05 12.98
C ASP A 351 15.62 12.16 12.19
N PRO A 352 15.48 13.43 12.60
CA PRO A 352 16.05 14.56 11.87
C PRO A 352 17.58 14.64 11.98
N ASP A 353 18.19 14.09 13.04
CA ASP A 353 19.63 14.14 13.23
C ASP A 353 20.37 13.24 12.23
N PHE A 354 19.77 12.09 11.90
CA PHE A 354 20.34 11.13 10.96
C PHE A 354 19.62 11.11 9.61
N GLN A 355 18.53 11.88 9.45
CA GLN A 355 17.65 11.88 8.26
C GLN A 355 17.13 10.48 7.91
N LEU A 356 16.83 9.70 8.96
CA LEU A 356 16.35 8.33 8.86
C LEU A 356 14.85 8.25 9.14
N TYR A 357 14.16 7.54 8.27
CA TYR A 357 12.75 7.21 8.43
C TYR A 357 12.62 5.80 8.97
N THR A 358 11.68 5.61 9.88
CA THR A 358 11.23 4.28 10.30
C THR A 358 10.01 3.90 9.47
N LEU A 359 10.10 2.75 8.80
CA LEU A 359 9.02 2.21 7.97
C LEU A 359 8.44 0.97 8.62
N ALA A 360 7.11 0.85 8.61
CA ALA A 360 6.39 -0.33 9.08
C ALA A 360 5.04 -0.47 8.35
N TYR A 361 4.30 -1.54 8.65
CA TYR A 361 2.96 -1.72 8.12
C TYR A 361 2.04 -0.56 8.54
N PRO A 362 1.20 -0.02 7.64
CA PRO A 362 0.31 1.08 7.99
C PRO A 362 -0.71 0.68 9.07
N ASN A 363 -1.33 -0.49 8.96
CA ASN A 363 -2.43 -0.91 9.81
C ASN A 363 -2.59 -2.44 9.87
N LYS A 364 -3.60 -2.88 10.64
CA LYS A 364 -3.89 -4.30 10.82
C LYS A 364 -4.34 -5.00 9.53
N GLU A 365 -5.10 -4.32 8.66
CA GLU A 365 -5.56 -4.90 7.38
C GLU A 365 -4.38 -5.28 6.51
N VAL A 366 -3.47 -4.33 6.27
CA VAL A 366 -2.32 -4.54 5.37
C VAL A 366 -1.37 -5.58 5.95
N ARG A 367 -1.03 -5.46 7.23
CA ARG A 367 -0.17 -6.43 7.92
C ARG A 367 -0.72 -7.84 7.80
N LYS A 368 -2.00 -8.02 8.14
CA LYS A 368 -2.66 -9.32 8.10
C LYS A 368 -2.66 -9.90 6.70
N GLY A 369 -3.16 -9.14 5.72
CA GLY A 369 -3.27 -9.63 4.35
C GLY A 369 -1.91 -9.95 3.73
N PHE A 370 -0.88 -9.17 4.06
CA PHE A 370 0.46 -9.41 3.53
C PHE A 370 1.08 -10.70 4.11
N ILE A 371 1.01 -10.90 5.43
CA ILE A 371 1.49 -12.12 6.08
C ILE A 371 0.74 -13.36 5.55
N GLU A 372 -0.59 -13.26 5.38
CA GLU A 372 -1.42 -14.33 4.79
C GLU A 372 -0.99 -14.65 3.35
N SER A 373 -0.50 -13.66 2.60
CA SER A 373 -0.01 -13.84 1.23
C SER A 373 1.40 -14.41 1.18
N LEU A 374 2.27 -14.06 2.14
CA LEU A 374 3.65 -14.55 2.22
C LEU A 374 3.71 -16.03 2.64
N MET A 375 2.88 -16.44 3.58
CA MET A 375 2.97 -17.78 4.17
C MET A 375 2.92 -18.92 3.13
N PRO A 376 1.97 -18.96 2.17
CA PRO A 376 1.95 -20.00 1.13
C PRO A 376 3.20 -20.02 0.26
N ALA A 377 3.81 -18.87 0.00
CA ALA A 377 5.00 -18.75 -0.83
C ALA A 377 6.26 -19.30 -0.14
N TYR A 378 6.36 -19.12 1.18
CA TYR A 378 7.50 -19.60 1.97
C TYR A 378 7.38 -21.06 2.40
N VAL A 379 6.16 -21.57 2.64
CA VAL A 379 5.94 -22.96 3.06
C VAL A 379 5.45 -23.88 1.93
N HIS A 380 5.04 -23.32 0.79
CA HIS A 380 4.48 -24.04 -0.38
C HIS A 380 3.29 -24.95 -0.02
N LEU A 381 2.54 -24.58 1.01
CA LEU A 381 1.28 -25.20 1.40
C LEU A 381 0.11 -24.27 1.04
N PRO A 382 -1.05 -24.85 0.66
CA PRO A 382 -2.25 -24.03 0.43
C PRO A 382 -2.63 -23.19 1.65
N ALA A 383 -3.11 -21.96 1.44
CA ALA A 383 -3.49 -21.05 2.53
C ALA A 383 -4.48 -21.67 3.53
N ARG A 384 -5.40 -22.55 3.05
CA ARG A 384 -6.34 -23.27 3.90
C ARG A 384 -5.65 -24.19 4.90
N GLU A 385 -4.59 -24.87 4.50
CA GLU A 385 -3.83 -25.76 5.37
C GLU A 385 -3.05 -24.98 6.41
N ASN A 386 -2.40 -23.89 6.01
CA ASN A 386 -1.70 -22.98 6.94
C ASN A 386 -2.64 -22.45 8.03
N THR A 387 -3.82 -21.99 7.65
CA THR A 387 -4.84 -21.52 8.59
C THR A 387 -5.29 -22.63 9.54
N PHE A 388 -5.46 -23.86 9.04
CA PHE A 388 -5.83 -25.01 9.85
C PHE A 388 -4.79 -25.31 10.94
N TYR A 389 -3.49 -25.33 10.58
CA TYR A 389 -2.42 -25.57 11.56
C TYR A 389 -2.38 -24.48 12.63
N VAL A 390 -2.43 -23.19 12.23
CA VAL A 390 -2.42 -22.05 13.16
C VAL A 390 -3.61 -22.08 14.10
N VAL A 391 -4.83 -22.26 13.59
CA VAL A 391 -6.04 -22.27 14.42
C VAL A 391 -6.06 -23.48 15.36
N SER A 392 -5.61 -24.63 14.92
CA SER A 392 -5.55 -25.82 15.75
C SER A 392 -4.53 -25.68 16.88
N PHE A 393 -3.35 -25.11 16.58
CA PHE A 393 -2.33 -24.79 17.57
C PHE A 393 -2.87 -23.85 18.67
N ILE A 394 -3.59 -22.80 18.27
CA ILE A 394 -4.21 -21.86 19.23
C ILE A 394 -5.25 -22.56 20.11
N LYS A 395 -6.06 -23.43 19.52
CA LYS A 395 -7.06 -24.19 20.30
C LYS A 395 -6.42 -25.05 21.37
N ASP A 396 -5.35 -25.78 21.02
CA ASP A 396 -4.61 -26.62 21.96
C ASP A 396 -3.95 -25.77 23.07
N LEU A 397 -3.35 -24.62 22.72
CA LEU A 397 -2.80 -23.69 23.72
C LEU A 397 -3.86 -23.17 24.71
N ARG A 398 -5.06 -22.83 24.22
CA ARG A 398 -6.16 -22.31 25.07
C ARG A 398 -6.67 -23.30 26.10
N ILE A 399 -6.55 -24.58 25.83
CA ILE A 399 -6.94 -25.65 26.76
C ILE A 399 -5.75 -26.20 27.57
N GLY A 400 -4.56 -25.58 27.40
CA GLY A 400 -3.35 -25.94 28.15
C GLY A 400 -2.61 -27.19 27.64
N HIS A 401 -2.95 -27.67 26.46
CA HIS A 401 -2.36 -28.85 25.83
C HIS A 401 -1.09 -28.50 25.04
N LEU A 402 -0.05 -28.07 25.75
CA LEU A 402 1.19 -27.55 25.13
C LEU A 402 1.99 -28.60 24.37
N GLU A 403 2.00 -29.84 24.86
CA GLU A 403 2.67 -30.96 24.18
C GLU A 403 2.04 -31.23 22.81
N GLU A 404 0.71 -31.26 22.73
CA GLU A 404 -0.03 -31.43 21.49
C GLU A 404 0.19 -30.26 20.52
N CYS A 405 0.36 -29.02 21.06
CA CYS A 405 0.74 -27.86 20.27
C CYS A 405 2.07 -28.07 19.58
N LEU A 406 3.09 -28.50 20.30
CA LEU A 406 4.44 -28.70 19.81
C LEU A 406 4.51 -29.87 18.81
N GLU A 407 3.81 -30.96 19.05
CA GLU A 407 3.65 -32.07 18.09
C GLU A 407 2.94 -31.59 16.81
N ARG A 408 1.97 -30.71 16.91
CA ARG A 408 1.29 -30.12 15.75
C ARG A 408 2.22 -29.19 14.96
N LEU A 409 3.01 -28.38 15.66
CA LEU A 409 4.02 -27.53 15.04
C LEU A 409 5.09 -28.37 14.33
N LYS A 410 5.50 -29.49 14.94
CA LYS A 410 6.38 -30.50 14.32
C LYS A 410 5.76 -31.05 13.04
N SER A 411 4.49 -31.46 13.10
CA SER A 411 3.76 -31.97 11.94
C SER A 411 3.63 -30.93 10.81
N PHE A 412 3.47 -29.66 11.16
CA PHE A 412 3.47 -28.56 10.20
C PHE A 412 4.79 -28.47 9.45
N PHE A 413 5.93 -28.47 10.14
CA PHE A 413 7.24 -28.44 9.48
C PHE A 413 7.52 -29.66 8.60
N VAL A 414 7.12 -30.86 9.04
CA VAL A 414 7.22 -32.08 8.24
C VAL A 414 6.38 -32.00 6.95
N SER A 415 5.27 -31.28 6.96
CA SER A 415 4.40 -31.14 5.78
C SER A 415 4.96 -30.19 4.71
N ILE A 416 6.00 -29.42 5.01
CA ILE A 416 6.64 -28.49 4.05
C ILE A 416 7.42 -29.31 2.98
N PRO A 417 7.16 -29.11 1.67
CA PRO A 417 7.77 -29.90 0.62
C PRO A 417 9.30 -29.80 0.55
N ASN A 418 9.99 -30.91 0.38
CA ASN A 418 11.46 -31.03 0.34
C ASN A 418 12.17 -30.32 -0.84
N LYS A 419 11.43 -29.79 -1.81
CA LYS A 419 12.01 -29.12 -3.00
C LYS A 419 12.64 -27.76 -2.70
N LEU A 420 12.36 -27.21 -1.53
CA LEU A 420 12.97 -25.97 -1.05
C LEU A 420 14.31 -26.29 -0.42
N ASN A 421 15.35 -26.37 -1.24
CA ASN A 421 16.71 -26.72 -0.82
C ASN A 421 17.45 -25.60 -0.04
N ASN A 422 16.74 -24.62 0.54
CA ASN A 422 17.38 -23.66 1.42
C ASN A 422 17.57 -24.28 2.81
N LYS A 423 18.80 -24.72 3.09
CA LYS A 423 19.23 -25.23 4.40
C LYS A 423 19.60 -24.11 5.37
N GLU A 424 19.29 -22.86 5.04
CA GLU A 424 19.69 -21.72 5.81
C GLU A 424 18.80 -21.54 7.04
N GLU A 425 19.41 -21.33 8.18
CA GLU A 425 18.76 -20.99 9.45
C GLU A 425 17.72 -19.88 9.28
N LYS A 426 18.04 -18.85 8.49
CA LYS A 426 17.17 -17.72 8.15
C LYS A 426 15.81 -18.16 7.57
N HIS A 427 15.77 -19.20 6.75
CA HIS A 427 14.51 -19.70 6.17
C HIS A 427 13.56 -20.26 7.24
N TYR A 428 14.06 -21.04 8.16
CA TYR A 428 13.24 -21.62 9.24
C TYR A 428 12.78 -20.56 10.22
N GLN A 429 13.64 -19.61 10.56
CA GLN A 429 13.30 -18.44 11.40
C GLN A 429 12.19 -17.62 10.72
N THR A 430 12.24 -17.42 9.41
CA THR A 430 11.19 -16.75 8.64
C THR A 430 9.85 -17.49 8.73
N ILE A 431 9.83 -18.81 8.61
CA ILE A 431 8.61 -19.62 8.72
C ILE A 431 8.04 -19.54 10.14
N PHE A 432 8.87 -19.62 11.18
CA PHE A 432 8.45 -19.38 12.57
C PHE A 432 7.83 -18.01 12.75
N TYR A 433 8.51 -16.98 12.27
CA TYR A 433 8.02 -15.61 12.31
C TYR A 433 6.62 -15.50 11.67
N LEU A 434 6.45 -16.00 10.45
CA LEU A 434 5.15 -15.97 9.75
C LEU A 434 4.08 -16.75 10.50
N PHE A 435 4.40 -17.93 11.05
CA PHE A 435 3.47 -18.75 11.80
C PHE A 435 2.94 -18.02 13.04
N PHE A 436 3.84 -17.47 13.86
CA PHE A 436 3.45 -16.74 15.07
C PHE A 436 2.77 -15.40 14.75
N ARG A 437 3.17 -14.73 13.68
CA ARG A 437 2.48 -13.51 13.21
C ARG A 437 1.05 -13.79 12.73
N LEU A 438 0.81 -14.93 12.09
CA LEU A 438 -0.54 -15.37 11.76
C LEU A 438 -1.36 -15.68 13.03
N MET A 439 -0.75 -16.27 14.05
CA MET A 439 -1.39 -16.46 15.35
C MET A 439 -1.85 -15.14 15.98
N GLY A 440 -1.06 -14.08 15.81
CA GLY A 440 -1.37 -12.73 16.30
C GLY A 440 -2.69 -12.14 15.79
N GLN A 441 -3.31 -12.74 14.79
CA GLN A 441 -4.65 -12.36 14.31
C GLN A 441 -5.79 -12.86 15.22
N TYR A 442 -5.51 -13.87 16.03
CA TYR A 442 -6.52 -14.58 16.84
C TYR A 442 -6.29 -14.43 18.34
N ILE A 443 -5.04 -14.15 18.74
CA ILE A 443 -4.60 -14.01 20.13
C ILE A 443 -3.49 -12.95 20.20
N ASP A 444 -3.19 -12.45 21.39
CA ASP A 444 -2.10 -11.51 21.60
C ASP A 444 -0.75 -12.24 21.51
N VAL A 445 0.02 -11.94 20.48
CA VAL A 445 1.34 -12.54 20.21
C VAL A 445 2.35 -11.43 19.90
N GLU A 446 3.40 -11.37 20.70
CA GLU A 446 4.60 -10.59 20.40
C GLU A 446 5.62 -11.50 19.75
N VAL A 447 6.11 -11.15 18.57
CA VAL A 447 7.20 -11.83 17.87
C VAL A 447 8.31 -10.83 17.69
N ASP A 448 9.49 -11.13 18.20
CA ASP A 448 10.62 -10.20 18.14
C ASP A 448 11.65 -10.64 17.11
N THR A 449 12.33 -9.65 16.56
CA THR A 449 13.39 -9.81 15.55
C THR A 449 14.72 -9.27 16.04
N ALA A 450 14.72 -8.64 17.24
CA ALA A 450 15.91 -7.99 17.80
C ALA A 450 16.65 -8.88 18.80
N ILE A 451 17.98 -8.76 18.81
CA ILE A 451 18.85 -9.42 19.80
C ILE A 451 18.46 -8.93 21.20
N GLY A 452 17.98 -9.84 22.05
CA GLY A 452 17.68 -9.55 23.45
C GLY A 452 16.22 -9.69 23.87
N ARG A 453 15.37 -10.28 23.02
CA ARG A 453 13.98 -10.64 23.35
C ARG A 453 13.69 -12.08 22.94
N ALA A 454 12.62 -12.67 23.52
CA ALA A 454 12.18 -14.01 23.16
C ALA A 454 11.69 -14.05 21.71
N ASP A 455 11.89 -15.18 21.01
CA ASP A 455 11.46 -15.35 19.62
C ASP A 455 9.93 -15.20 19.45
N ALA A 456 9.15 -15.66 20.45
CA ALA A 456 7.72 -15.39 20.49
C ALA A 456 7.16 -15.39 21.91
N VAL A 457 6.24 -14.46 22.21
CA VAL A 457 5.48 -14.43 23.45
C VAL A 457 3.99 -14.48 23.12
N VAL A 458 3.31 -15.53 23.61
CA VAL A 458 1.88 -15.74 23.38
C VAL A 458 1.11 -15.46 24.67
N LYS A 459 0.22 -14.48 24.65
CA LYS A 459 -0.55 -14.06 25.84
C LYS A 459 -2.00 -14.54 25.71
N LEU A 460 -2.37 -15.47 26.57
CA LEU A 460 -3.76 -15.93 26.74
C LEU A 460 -4.39 -15.27 27.97
N GLN A 461 -5.65 -15.59 28.22
CA GLN A 461 -6.41 -15.00 29.32
C GLN A 461 -5.76 -15.24 30.69
N ASP A 462 -5.23 -16.42 30.92
CA ASP A 462 -4.70 -16.91 32.21
C ASP A 462 -3.24 -17.40 32.13
N THR A 463 -2.64 -17.44 30.96
CA THR A 463 -1.28 -17.98 30.75
C THR A 463 -0.51 -17.16 29.71
N ILE A 464 0.77 -16.91 29.99
CA ILE A 464 1.74 -16.32 29.06
C ILE A 464 2.80 -17.38 28.73
N TYR A 465 2.94 -17.69 27.43
CA TYR A 465 3.98 -18.59 26.94
C TYR A 465 5.11 -17.79 26.35
N VAL A 466 6.35 -18.08 26.77
CA VAL A 466 7.60 -17.48 26.26
C VAL A 466 8.36 -18.56 25.52
N PHE A 467 8.44 -18.44 24.20
CA PHE A 467 9.12 -19.39 23.31
C PHE A 467 10.50 -18.88 22.91
N GLU A 468 11.47 -19.77 22.91
CA GLU A 468 12.79 -19.58 22.32
C GLU A 468 13.16 -20.80 21.50
N PHE A 469 13.64 -20.58 20.27
CA PHE A 469 14.01 -21.63 19.32
C PHE A 469 15.51 -21.66 19.11
N LYS A 470 16.10 -22.83 19.03
CA LYS A 470 17.49 -23.05 18.65
C LYS A 470 17.54 -23.95 17.42
N VAL A 471 18.25 -23.51 16.39
CA VAL A 471 18.56 -24.37 15.24
C VAL A 471 19.83 -25.15 15.53
N ASP A 472 19.75 -26.48 15.45
CA ASP A 472 20.84 -27.43 15.77
C ASP A 472 21.48 -27.25 17.17
N GLY A 473 20.72 -26.65 18.10
CA GLY A 473 21.07 -26.49 19.50
C GLY A 473 20.29 -27.43 20.43
N THR A 474 20.12 -27.05 21.68
CA THR A 474 19.36 -27.83 22.66
C THR A 474 18.21 -27.02 23.29
N PRO A 475 17.12 -27.68 23.75
CA PRO A 475 16.05 -27.01 24.48
C PRO A 475 16.56 -26.36 25.80
N GLU A 476 17.59 -26.92 26.41
CA GLU A 476 18.26 -26.38 27.59
C GLU A 476 18.96 -25.06 27.32
N GLU A 477 19.65 -24.93 26.17
CA GLU A 477 20.26 -23.67 25.73
C GLU A 477 19.19 -22.59 25.51
N ALA A 478 18.07 -22.95 24.89
CA ALA A 478 16.94 -22.04 24.71
C ALA A 478 16.39 -21.55 26.06
N LEU A 479 16.10 -22.45 27.02
CA LEU A 479 15.64 -22.08 28.36
C LEU A 479 16.69 -21.25 29.12
N THR A 480 17.96 -21.60 28.97
CA THR A 480 19.06 -20.83 29.59
C THR A 480 19.09 -19.41 29.05
N GLN A 481 18.81 -19.21 27.76
CA GLN A 481 18.71 -17.88 27.16
C GLN A 481 17.51 -17.11 27.69
N ILE A 482 16.32 -17.71 27.76
CA ILE A 482 15.12 -17.08 28.35
C ILE A 482 15.45 -16.59 29.78
N ASN A 483 16.11 -17.43 30.58
CA ASN A 483 16.40 -17.13 31.98
C ASN A 483 17.50 -16.08 32.13
N SER A 484 18.65 -16.24 31.42
CA SER A 484 19.79 -15.35 31.53
C SER A 484 19.56 -13.96 30.98
N LYS A 485 18.74 -13.85 29.92
CA LYS A 485 18.34 -12.58 29.31
C LYS A 485 17.10 -11.97 29.97
N GLY A 486 16.43 -12.70 30.85
CA GLY A 486 15.28 -12.22 31.59
C GLY A 486 14.02 -11.97 30.75
N TYR A 487 13.83 -12.72 29.67
CA TYR A 487 12.69 -12.51 28.73
C TYR A 487 11.31 -12.61 29.40
N ALA A 488 11.19 -13.32 30.50
CA ALA A 488 9.96 -13.44 31.27
C ALA A 488 9.75 -12.28 32.29
N ILE A 489 10.79 -11.49 32.60
CA ILE A 489 10.74 -10.42 33.62
C ILE A 489 9.63 -9.39 33.35
N PRO A 490 9.41 -8.89 32.11
CA PRO A 490 8.36 -7.90 31.84
C PRO A 490 6.95 -8.38 32.21
N TYR A 491 6.76 -9.70 32.32
CA TYR A 491 5.46 -10.32 32.57
C TYR A 491 5.28 -10.81 34.01
N GLN A 492 6.28 -10.68 34.88
CA GLN A 492 6.19 -11.15 36.28
C GLN A 492 5.18 -10.37 37.11
N ALA A 493 4.92 -9.11 36.75
CA ALA A 493 3.88 -8.30 37.40
C ALA A 493 2.46 -8.65 36.92
N ASP A 494 2.35 -9.44 35.84
CA ASP A 494 1.08 -9.93 35.31
C ASP A 494 0.70 -11.20 36.10
N HIS A 495 -0.44 -11.21 36.74
CA HIS A 495 -0.87 -12.31 37.59
C HIS A 495 -1.18 -13.63 36.85
N ARG A 496 -0.94 -13.68 35.53
CA ARG A 496 -1.07 -14.87 34.71
C ARG A 496 0.09 -15.84 34.93
N LYS A 497 -0.18 -17.12 34.70
CA LYS A 497 0.85 -18.17 34.72
C LYS A 497 1.86 -17.94 33.60
N ILE A 498 3.14 -17.94 33.91
CA ILE A 498 4.21 -17.86 32.91
C ILE A 498 4.73 -19.27 32.64
N VAL A 499 4.83 -19.63 31.35
CA VAL A 499 5.36 -20.92 30.88
C VAL A 499 6.46 -20.63 29.87
N LYS A 500 7.69 -21.07 30.17
CA LYS A 500 8.85 -20.95 29.29
C LYS A 500 9.00 -22.22 28.48
N VAL A 501 9.25 -22.08 27.18
CA VAL A 501 9.30 -23.18 26.21
C VAL A 501 10.57 -23.04 25.40
N GLY A 502 11.53 -23.91 25.66
CA GLY A 502 12.74 -24.06 24.84
C GLY A 502 12.53 -25.14 23.81
N VAL A 503 12.80 -24.84 22.55
CA VAL A 503 12.56 -25.76 21.42
C VAL A 503 13.82 -25.86 20.58
N ASN A 504 14.24 -27.11 20.25
CA ASN A 504 15.24 -27.38 19.24
C ASN A 504 14.58 -27.59 17.88
N PHE A 505 15.12 -26.96 16.85
CA PHE A 505 14.83 -27.25 15.45
C PHE A 505 16.02 -27.98 14.84
N ASP A 506 15.80 -29.19 14.34
CA ASP A 506 16.82 -30.01 13.68
C ASP A 506 16.83 -29.74 12.17
N SER A 507 17.89 -29.10 11.68
CA SER A 507 18.03 -28.75 10.26
C SER A 507 18.23 -29.97 9.36
N ALA A 508 18.71 -31.11 9.89
CA ALA A 508 18.89 -32.32 9.13
C ALA A 508 17.56 -33.03 8.84
N THR A 509 16.67 -33.09 9.83
CA THR A 509 15.31 -33.61 9.70
C THR A 509 14.29 -32.56 9.28
N ARG A 510 14.67 -31.27 9.33
CA ARG A 510 13.86 -30.09 8.95
C ARG A 510 12.57 -29.95 9.74
N THR A 511 12.62 -30.29 11.01
CA THR A 511 11.45 -30.18 11.88
C THR A 511 11.88 -29.91 13.33
N ILE A 512 10.91 -29.70 14.18
CA ILE A 512 11.12 -29.65 15.62
C ILE A 512 11.64 -31.01 16.08
N GLY A 513 12.80 -31.00 16.74
CA GLY A 513 13.40 -32.15 17.38
C GLY A 513 12.83 -32.34 18.79
N GLU A 514 13.56 -31.84 19.78
CA GLU A 514 13.19 -31.92 21.20
C GLU A 514 12.70 -30.56 21.71
N TRP A 515 11.94 -30.57 22.80
CA TRP A 515 11.54 -29.37 23.53
C TRP A 515 11.53 -29.60 25.04
N LYS A 516 11.61 -28.51 25.77
CA LYS A 516 11.54 -28.51 27.24
C LYS A 516 10.68 -27.37 27.75
N ILE A 517 9.86 -27.70 28.73
CA ILE A 517 8.90 -26.77 29.33
C ILE A 517 9.32 -26.50 30.76
N GLU A 518 9.38 -25.21 31.15
CA GLU A 518 9.66 -24.74 32.50
C GLU A 518 8.53 -23.81 32.96
N LEU A 519 7.98 -24.08 34.13
CA LEU A 519 7.03 -23.16 34.75
C LEU A 519 7.79 -21.98 35.33
N GLY A 520 7.42 -20.75 34.95
CA GLY A 520 7.93 -19.54 35.55
C GLY A 520 7.51 -19.47 37.03
N SER A 521 8.47 -19.17 37.88
CA SER A 521 8.23 -18.92 39.31
C SER A 521 7.64 -17.53 39.51
#